data_a0823b5445e0d66050fb5b2bba7c0ede
#
_entry.id   a0823b5445e0d66050fb5b2bba7c0ede
#
_cell.length_a   1.000
_cell.length_b   1.000
_cell.length_c   1.000
_cell.angle_alpha   90.00
_cell.angle_beta   90.00
_cell.angle_gamma   90.00
#
_symmetry.space_group_name_H-M   'P 1'
#
loop_
_entity.id
_entity.type
_entity.pdbx_description
1 polymer ?
#
loop_
_entity_poly.entity_id
_entity_poly.type
_entity_poly.pdbx_seq_one_letter_code
_entity_poly.pdbx_strand_id
1 'polypeptide(L)'
;MPNLTQSYSWAVTQCNAENVGYSETYRNQQVDPSTGATCYDCSSFIWYALHAGGFDLASAGSATAFTTSTMLPVLSSLGFVEQDISGQWMPGDIVWVESATVQHTEMVYRSDAGTLMTGYTMGAHSDSVPLAEQVSINTFQTTPGYYTRLFRYPGGVGTTVSAYVIAAMCGCFKRESGVNPGIWESLIPTTWDHEYNYDGIGGYGLGQWTNVGTPYGRCYNLHVWVTSNGYADGDGNGQLAFLIHENYWTASNSILGYATLSDFLSSTSTDIDTLTAEFLACWEGVPGNALAERQEAARAFYSYIDEHKTEPSSNWNWTSGNFYLGYLSNEQYANVMCAYWFLNGYVPPGPGPGSEPKKRKGLPIWMMIRYYNK
;
A
#
# COMPACT_ATOMS: atom_id res chain seq x y z
N MET A 1 4.48 18.27 4.58
CA MET A 1 5.58 17.29 4.49
C MET A 1 5.35 16.45 3.24
N PRO A 2 6.38 16.02 2.53
CA PRO A 2 6.23 15.17 1.35
C PRO A 2 5.55 13.84 1.73
N ASN A 3 4.70 13.34 0.85
CA ASN A 3 3.92 12.11 1.04
C ASN A 3 4.09 11.20 -0.19
N LEU A 4 4.95 10.19 -0.08
CA LEU A 4 5.23 9.27 -1.18
C LEU A 4 4.00 8.42 -1.55
N THR A 5 3.07 8.19 -0.62
CA THR A 5 1.81 7.49 -0.91
C THR A 5 0.94 8.27 -1.89
N GLN A 6 0.87 9.59 -1.75
CA GLN A 6 0.17 10.43 -2.72
C GLN A 6 0.85 10.39 -4.08
N SER A 7 2.19 10.43 -4.12
CA SER A 7 2.97 10.24 -5.36
C SER A 7 2.62 8.92 -6.04
N TYR A 8 2.64 7.86 -5.27
CA TYR A 8 2.33 6.50 -5.73
C TYR A 8 0.88 6.40 -6.23
N SER A 9 -0.09 6.87 -5.45
CA SER A 9 -1.51 6.86 -5.83
C SER A 9 -1.78 7.66 -7.09
N TRP A 10 -1.11 8.81 -7.25
CA TRP A 10 -1.16 9.59 -8.48
C TRP A 10 -0.64 8.76 -9.67
N ALA A 11 0.52 8.12 -9.53
CA ALA A 11 1.12 7.28 -10.57
C ALA A 11 0.20 6.13 -10.98
N VAL A 12 -0.39 5.42 -10.00
CA VAL A 12 -1.41 4.38 -10.27
C VAL A 12 -2.59 4.94 -11.05
N THR A 13 -3.09 6.12 -10.66
CA THR A 13 -4.21 6.77 -11.35
C THR A 13 -3.88 7.07 -12.81
N GLN A 14 -2.69 7.61 -13.09
CA GLN A 14 -2.28 7.90 -14.46
C GLN A 14 -2.13 6.62 -15.29
N CYS A 15 -1.55 5.56 -14.72
CA CYS A 15 -1.39 4.27 -15.41
C CYS A 15 -2.72 3.58 -15.75
N ASN A 16 -3.81 3.92 -15.04
CA ASN A 16 -5.14 3.37 -15.27
C ASN A 16 -6.04 4.30 -16.10
N ALA A 17 -5.59 5.52 -16.42
CA ALA A 17 -6.35 6.46 -17.21
C ALA A 17 -6.29 6.14 -18.71
N GLU A 18 -7.42 6.33 -19.42
CA GLU A 18 -7.52 5.99 -20.85
C GLU A 18 -6.91 7.07 -21.76
N ASN A 19 -6.82 8.31 -21.29
CA ASN A 19 -6.41 9.49 -22.05
C ASN A 19 -5.03 10.01 -21.67
N VAL A 20 -4.14 9.13 -21.23
CA VAL A 20 -2.77 9.45 -20.85
C VAL A 20 -1.81 8.76 -21.79
N GLY A 21 -0.81 9.48 -22.28
CA GLY A 21 0.13 9.00 -23.29
C GLY A 21 1.58 9.35 -23.01
N TYR A 22 2.47 8.78 -23.82
CA TYR A 22 3.89 9.10 -23.83
C TYR A 22 4.20 10.16 -24.90
N SER A 23 4.99 11.15 -24.57
CA SER A 23 5.59 12.05 -25.55
C SER A 23 6.78 12.80 -24.96
N GLU A 24 7.90 12.82 -25.67
CA GLU A 24 9.03 13.69 -25.33
C GLU A 24 8.74 15.17 -25.63
N THR A 25 7.89 15.44 -26.63
CA THR A 25 7.53 16.81 -27.02
C THR A 25 6.51 17.42 -26.06
N TYR A 26 5.49 16.66 -25.66
CA TYR A 26 4.38 17.10 -24.81
C TYR A 26 4.53 16.64 -23.36
N ARG A 27 5.72 16.28 -22.91
CA ARG A 27 6.06 15.64 -21.64
C ARG A 27 5.61 16.36 -20.36
N ASN A 28 5.25 17.63 -20.45
CA ASN A 28 4.93 18.46 -19.29
C ASN A 28 3.42 18.57 -19.05
N GLN A 29 2.70 17.44 -18.99
CA GLN A 29 1.23 17.40 -18.90
C GLN A 29 0.53 18.17 -20.04
N GLN A 30 1.17 18.32 -21.16
CA GLN A 30 0.56 18.93 -22.33
C GLN A 30 -0.26 17.91 -23.08
N VAL A 31 -1.30 18.41 -23.76
CA VAL A 31 -2.15 17.55 -24.56
C VAL A 31 -1.51 17.39 -25.95
N ASP A 32 -1.28 16.16 -26.35
CA ASP A 32 -0.91 15.87 -27.75
C ASP A 32 -2.09 16.13 -28.69
N PRO A 33 -1.98 17.07 -29.63
CA PRO A 33 -3.10 17.42 -30.49
C PRO A 33 -3.51 16.30 -31.44
N SER A 34 -2.68 15.31 -31.66
CA SER A 34 -2.97 14.17 -32.54
C SER A 34 -3.78 13.07 -31.87
N THR A 35 -3.59 12.88 -30.55
CA THR A 35 -4.26 11.83 -29.79
C THR A 35 -5.29 12.37 -28.79
N GLY A 36 -5.19 13.64 -28.42
CA GLY A 36 -5.96 14.24 -27.34
C GLY A 36 -5.52 13.80 -25.94
N ALA A 37 -4.43 13.05 -25.83
CA ALA A 37 -3.94 12.50 -24.57
C ALA A 37 -3.06 13.52 -23.81
N THR A 38 -3.14 13.53 -22.49
CA THR A 38 -2.19 14.21 -21.62
C THR A 38 -0.90 13.42 -21.55
N CYS A 39 0.24 14.03 -21.87
CA CYS A 39 1.47 13.29 -22.10
C CYS A 39 2.56 13.54 -21.06
N TYR A 40 3.33 12.47 -20.85
CA TYR A 40 4.56 12.41 -20.06
C TYR A 40 5.66 11.69 -20.85
N ASP A 41 6.92 11.95 -20.54
CA ASP A 41 8.02 10.99 -20.74
C ASP A 41 8.32 10.27 -19.43
N CYS A 42 9.25 9.32 -19.43
CA CYS A 42 9.58 8.51 -18.25
C CYS A 42 9.97 9.37 -17.05
N SER A 43 10.81 10.38 -17.26
CA SER A 43 11.33 11.24 -16.20
C SER A 43 10.31 12.28 -15.71
N SER A 44 9.56 12.90 -16.62
CA SER A 44 8.51 13.82 -16.22
C SER A 44 7.37 13.13 -15.48
N PHE A 45 7.04 11.87 -15.81
CA PHE A 45 6.08 11.07 -15.07
C PHE A 45 6.49 10.97 -13.58
N ILE A 46 7.75 10.64 -13.30
CA ILE A 46 8.26 10.60 -11.92
C ILE A 46 8.22 11.98 -11.27
N TRP A 47 8.61 13.04 -11.99
CA TRP A 47 8.56 14.39 -11.47
C TRP A 47 7.14 14.79 -11.03
N TYR A 48 6.13 14.54 -11.88
CA TYR A 48 4.74 14.87 -11.57
C TYR A 48 4.17 13.99 -10.46
N ALA A 49 4.59 12.73 -10.36
CA ALA A 49 4.23 11.89 -9.23
C ALA A 49 4.77 12.47 -7.91
N LEU A 50 6.04 12.84 -7.85
CA LEU A 50 6.63 13.47 -6.67
C LEU A 50 6.00 14.83 -6.35
N HIS A 51 5.71 15.63 -7.38
CA HIS A 51 5.00 16.90 -7.21
C HIS A 51 3.61 16.72 -6.58
N ALA A 52 2.85 15.73 -7.05
CA ALA A 52 1.55 15.38 -6.49
C ALA A 52 1.65 14.94 -5.02
N GLY A 53 2.77 14.33 -4.63
CA GLY A 53 3.08 13.98 -3.23
C GLY A 53 3.60 15.14 -2.39
N GLY A 54 3.63 16.37 -2.91
CA GLY A 54 4.06 17.55 -2.17
C GLY A 54 5.56 17.60 -1.86
N PHE A 55 6.40 16.92 -2.66
CA PHE A 55 7.84 17.08 -2.58
C PHE A 55 8.28 18.45 -3.07
N ASP A 56 9.18 19.10 -2.33
CA ASP A 56 9.71 20.42 -2.70
C ASP A 56 10.78 20.31 -3.79
N LEU A 57 10.31 20.05 -4.99
CA LEU A 57 11.15 19.87 -6.17
C LEU A 57 11.93 21.12 -6.54
N ALA A 58 11.34 22.30 -6.29
CA ALA A 58 12.00 23.57 -6.59
C ALA A 58 13.22 23.79 -5.69
N SER A 59 13.10 23.56 -4.39
CA SER A 59 14.23 23.64 -3.45
C SER A 59 15.25 22.54 -3.67
N ALA A 60 14.83 21.39 -4.22
CA ALA A 60 15.75 20.32 -4.63
C ALA A 60 16.46 20.57 -5.95
N GLY A 61 16.24 21.73 -6.58
CA GLY A 61 16.92 22.13 -7.82
C GLY A 61 16.15 21.81 -9.11
N SER A 62 14.86 21.46 -9.04
CA SER A 62 14.05 21.10 -10.22
C SER A 62 12.67 21.75 -10.18
N ALA A 63 12.62 23.06 -10.43
CA ALA A 63 11.35 23.82 -10.52
C ALA A 63 10.46 23.39 -11.70
N THR A 64 11.03 22.70 -12.69
CA THR A 64 10.33 22.10 -13.84
C THR A 64 10.73 20.63 -13.96
N ALA A 65 9.96 19.86 -14.71
CA ALA A 65 10.22 18.44 -14.84
C ALA A 65 11.66 18.13 -15.27
N PHE A 66 12.35 17.34 -14.48
CA PHE A 66 13.72 16.89 -14.76
C PHE A 66 13.77 15.92 -15.95
N THR A 67 14.97 15.68 -16.45
CA THR A 67 15.26 14.59 -17.37
C THR A 67 15.90 13.44 -16.61
N THR A 68 15.98 12.26 -17.22
CA THR A 68 16.69 11.10 -16.64
C THR A 68 18.14 11.41 -16.25
N SER A 69 18.80 12.27 -17.01
CA SER A 69 20.19 12.69 -16.73
C SER A 69 20.32 13.69 -15.57
N THR A 70 19.27 14.43 -15.23
CA THR A 70 19.30 15.44 -14.16
C THR A 70 18.57 15.01 -12.89
N MET A 71 17.83 13.90 -12.89
CA MET A 71 16.97 13.51 -11.78
C MET A 71 17.74 13.01 -10.54
N LEU A 72 18.86 12.33 -10.71
CA LEU A 72 19.54 11.67 -9.58
C LEU A 72 19.97 12.63 -8.47
N PRO A 73 20.60 13.80 -8.76
CA PRO A 73 20.90 14.79 -7.74
C PRO A 73 19.64 15.33 -7.04
N VAL A 74 18.52 15.47 -7.79
CA VAL A 74 17.24 15.93 -7.24
C VAL A 74 16.67 14.90 -6.28
N LEU A 75 16.65 13.60 -6.66
CA LEU A 75 16.19 12.53 -5.77
C LEU A 75 16.99 12.50 -4.46
N SER A 76 18.33 12.63 -4.56
CA SER A 76 19.20 12.71 -3.38
C SER A 76 18.86 13.91 -2.50
N SER A 77 18.64 15.09 -3.09
CA SER A 77 18.27 16.31 -2.37
C SER A 77 16.90 16.20 -1.70
N LEU A 78 15.97 15.41 -2.26
CA LEU A 78 14.67 15.11 -1.69
C LEU A 78 14.75 14.06 -0.57
N GLY A 79 15.91 13.47 -0.32
CA GLY A 79 16.13 12.47 0.72
C GLY A 79 15.98 11.02 0.26
N PHE A 80 15.86 10.75 -1.04
CA PHE A 80 15.94 9.38 -1.54
C PHE A 80 17.35 8.81 -1.36
N VAL A 81 17.42 7.58 -0.91
CA VAL A 81 18.69 6.86 -0.65
C VAL A 81 18.80 5.70 -1.62
N GLU A 82 19.96 5.59 -2.25
CA GLU A 82 20.26 4.47 -3.14
C GLU A 82 20.29 3.15 -2.35
N GLN A 83 19.64 2.13 -2.90
CA GLN A 83 19.51 0.79 -2.33
C GLN A 83 20.31 -0.21 -3.17
N ASP A 84 20.68 -1.31 -2.54
CA ASP A 84 21.17 -2.47 -3.26
C ASP A 84 20.05 -3.06 -4.13
N ILE A 85 20.28 -3.12 -5.45
CA ILE A 85 19.30 -3.65 -6.41
C ILE A 85 19.01 -5.13 -6.21
N SER A 86 19.91 -5.88 -5.57
CA SER A 86 19.70 -7.28 -5.22
C SER A 86 18.81 -7.47 -3.99
N GLY A 87 18.53 -6.39 -3.27
CA GLY A 87 17.62 -6.38 -2.13
C GLY A 87 16.15 -6.39 -2.54
N GLN A 88 15.29 -6.36 -1.55
CA GLN A 88 13.83 -6.28 -1.78
C GLN A 88 13.46 -4.90 -2.34
N TRP A 89 12.77 -4.88 -3.45
CA TRP A 89 12.17 -3.67 -4.02
C TRP A 89 10.85 -3.38 -3.34
N MET A 90 10.61 -2.12 -3.04
CA MET A 90 9.40 -1.69 -2.33
C MET A 90 8.55 -0.79 -3.23
N PRO A 91 7.21 -0.81 -3.10
CA PRO A 91 6.35 0.14 -3.78
C PRO A 91 6.83 1.58 -3.56
N GLY A 92 6.84 2.36 -4.64
CA GLY A 92 7.32 3.75 -4.61
C GLY A 92 8.84 3.92 -4.69
N ASP A 93 9.62 2.84 -4.65
CA ASP A 93 11.03 2.92 -5.05
C ASP A 93 11.13 3.42 -6.49
N ILE A 94 12.13 4.21 -6.78
CA ILE A 94 12.39 4.71 -8.13
C ILE A 94 13.51 3.90 -8.74
N VAL A 95 13.24 3.24 -9.85
CA VAL A 95 14.21 2.52 -10.66
C VAL A 95 14.76 3.46 -11.73
N TRP A 96 16.06 3.52 -11.86
CA TRP A 96 16.76 4.23 -12.92
C TRP A 96 17.68 3.27 -13.66
N VAL A 97 17.61 3.29 -14.98
CA VAL A 97 18.32 2.36 -15.85
C VAL A 97 19.11 3.13 -16.89
N GLU A 98 20.36 2.73 -17.11
CA GLU A 98 21.23 3.30 -18.13
C GLU A 98 21.91 2.24 -18.98
N SER A 99 22.01 2.53 -20.26
CA SER A 99 22.90 1.84 -21.22
C SER A 99 23.71 2.86 -22.00
N ALA A 100 24.48 2.43 -22.96
CA ALA A 100 25.27 3.34 -23.83
C ALA A 100 24.37 4.32 -24.64
N THR A 101 23.10 3.99 -24.83
CA THR A 101 22.20 4.74 -25.75
C THR A 101 20.88 5.11 -25.12
N VAL A 102 20.51 4.55 -23.99
CA VAL A 102 19.19 4.74 -23.38
C VAL A 102 19.31 4.99 -21.88
N GLN A 103 18.59 5.99 -21.40
CA GLN A 103 18.29 6.18 -19.99
C GLN A 103 16.79 6.08 -19.79
N HIS A 104 16.35 5.40 -18.74
CA HIS A 104 14.94 5.22 -18.43
C HIS A 104 14.69 5.21 -16.92
N THR A 105 13.47 5.55 -16.50
CA THR A 105 13.10 5.54 -15.09
C THR A 105 11.63 5.17 -14.91
N GLU A 106 11.35 4.44 -13.83
CA GLU A 106 10.01 4.01 -13.46
C GLU A 106 9.87 4.00 -11.93
N MET A 107 8.65 3.98 -11.44
CA MET A 107 8.34 3.78 -10.03
C MET A 107 7.90 2.33 -9.79
N VAL A 108 8.45 1.68 -8.79
CA VAL A 108 8.05 0.31 -8.42
C VAL A 108 6.58 0.31 -7.97
N TYR A 109 5.78 -0.52 -8.62
CA TYR A 109 4.39 -0.80 -8.23
C TYR A 109 4.34 -1.88 -7.16
N ARG A 110 4.97 -3.03 -7.40
CA ARG A 110 5.15 -4.12 -6.44
C ARG A 110 6.33 -4.99 -6.83
N SER A 111 6.97 -5.63 -5.87
CA SER A 111 7.90 -6.72 -6.16
C SER A 111 7.15 -8.05 -6.23
N ASP A 112 7.68 -9.00 -7.02
CA ASP A 112 7.21 -10.37 -6.96
C ASP A 112 7.74 -11.03 -5.68
N ALA A 113 6.86 -11.72 -4.94
CA ALA A 113 7.26 -12.40 -3.71
C ALA A 113 8.37 -13.42 -3.99
N GLY A 114 9.48 -13.27 -3.30
CA GLY A 114 10.61 -14.21 -3.36
C GLY A 114 11.54 -14.09 -4.55
N THR A 115 11.34 -13.15 -5.48
CA THR A 115 12.26 -12.89 -6.58
C THR A 115 12.96 -11.56 -6.42
N LEU A 116 14.29 -11.59 -6.42
CA LEU A 116 15.14 -10.41 -6.45
C LEU A 116 15.17 -9.84 -7.88
N MET A 117 15.16 -8.52 -7.99
CA MET A 117 15.34 -7.79 -9.27
C MET A 117 14.22 -8.02 -10.31
N THR A 118 13.05 -8.48 -9.91
CA THR A 118 11.86 -8.55 -10.76
C THR A 118 10.65 -7.99 -10.03
N GLY A 119 9.68 -7.48 -10.77
CA GLY A 119 8.45 -6.96 -10.21
C GLY A 119 7.62 -6.25 -11.26
N TYR A 120 6.73 -5.41 -10.79
CA TYR A 120 5.92 -4.53 -11.62
C TYR A 120 6.32 -3.08 -11.34
N THR A 121 6.44 -2.29 -12.41
CA THR A 121 6.75 -0.86 -12.32
C THR A 121 5.70 -0.04 -13.06
N MET A 122 5.61 1.22 -12.69
CA MET A 122 4.73 2.24 -13.28
C MET A 122 5.57 3.27 -14.00
N GLY A 123 5.18 3.62 -15.21
CA GLY A 123 5.91 4.63 -15.95
C GLY A 123 5.27 5.03 -17.28
N ALA A 124 5.89 6.01 -17.90
CA ALA A 124 5.64 6.39 -19.27
C ALA A 124 6.74 5.78 -20.14
N HIS A 125 6.37 4.95 -21.12
CA HIS A 125 7.28 4.01 -21.76
C HIS A 125 7.68 4.42 -23.17
N SER A 126 6.72 4.52 -24.12
CA SER A 126 6.99 4.79 -25.52
C SER A 126 5.73 5.18 -26.28
N ASP A 127 5.89 6.06 -27.29
CA ASP A 127 4.85 6.40 -28.26
C ASP A 127 4.67 5.35 -29.37
N SER A 128 5.56 4.37 -29.44
CA SER A 128 5.50 3.30 -30.47
C SER A 128 4.50 2.18 -30.13
N VAL A 129 3.85 2.23 -28.97
CA VAL A 129 2.82 1.28 -28.54
C VAL A 129 1.44 1.93 -28.57
N PRO A 130 0.33 1.13 -28.53
CA PRO A 130 -1.01 1.70 -28.42
C PRO A 130 -1.15 2.65 -27.23
N LEU A 131 -1.91 3.74 -27.37
CA LEU A 131 -2.08 4.78 -26.34
C LEU A 131 -2.34 4.19 -24.94
N ALA A 132 -3.15 3.15 -24.89
CA ALA A 132 -3.48 2.47 -23.63
C ALA A 132 -2.30 1.74 -22.95
N GLU A 133 -1.15 1.63 -23.61
CA GLU A 133 0.05 0.96 -23.10
C GLU A 133 1.21 1.94 -22.88
N GLN A 134 1.08 3.18 -23.37
CA GLN A 134 2.14 4.19 -23.32
C GLN A 134 2.47 4.62 -21.89
N VAL A 135 1.46 4.73 -21.02
CA VAL A 135 1.61 4.98 -19.60
C VAL A 135 0.88 3.86 -18.87
N SER A 136 1.62 2.97 -18.22
CA SER A 136 1.04 1.71 -17.75
C SER A 136 1.85 1.07 -16.62
N ILE A 137 1.26 0.03 -16.03
CA ILE A 137 1.94 -0.85 -15.08
C ILE A 137 2.46 -2.06 -15.86
N ASN A 138 3.76 -2.24 -15.89
CA ASN A 138 4.41 -3.29 -16.63
C ASN A 138 5.30 -4.17 -15.75
N THR A 139 5.58 -5.38 -16.23
CA THR A 139 6.62 -6.21 -15.60
C THR A 139 7.98 -5.60 -15.86
N PHE A 140 8.79 -5.51 -14.81
CA PHE A 140 10.17 -5.10 -14.89
C PHE A 140 11.10 -6.28 -14.61
N GLN A 141 12.18 -6.35 -15.35
CA GLN A 141 13.27 -7.28 -15.10
C GLN A 141 14.61 -6.60 -15.45
N THR A 142 15.59 -6.72 -14.55
CA THR A 142 16.94 -6.23 -14.85
C THR A 142 17.53 -6.96 -16.05
N THR A 143 18.15 -6.22 -16.94
CA THR A 143 18.70 -6.77 -18.18
C THR A 143 20.24 -6.75 -18.11
N PRO A 144 20.94 -7.86 -18.40
CA PRO A 144 22.38 -7.88 -18.48
C PRO A 144 22.91 -6.81 -19.45
N GLY A 145 23.92 -6.07 -19.02
CA GLY A 145 24.51 -4.98 -19.80
C GLY A 145 23.88 -3.61 -19.56
N TYR A 146 22.85 -3.52 -18.77
CA TYR A 146 22.27 -2.26 -18.29
C TYR A 146 22.69 -2.01 -16.84
N TYR A 147 23.11 -0.77 -16.57
CA TYR A 147 23.35 -0.33 -15.21
C TYR A 147 22.02 0.10 -14.60
N THR A 148 21.59 -0.60 -13.56
CA THR A 148 20.33 -0.35 -12.86
C THR A 148 20.62 0.17 -11.46
N ARG A 149 19.90 1.22 -11.04
CA ARG A 149 19.96 1.79 -9.69
C ARG A 149 18.55 1.86 -9.11
N LEU A 150 18.43 1.68 -7.82
CA LEU A 150 17.20 1.71 -7.08
C LEU A 150 17.27 2.79 -5.99
N PHE A 151 16.29 3.66 -5.92
CA PHE A 151 16.23 4.76 -4.95
C PHE A 151 15.00 4.66 -4.11
N ARG A 152 15.18 4.67 -2.80
CA ARG A 152 14.09 4.58 -1.81
C ARG A 152 13.99 5.87 -1.02
N TYR A 153 12.76 6.38 -0.88
CA TYR A 153 12.47 7.42 0.09
C TYR A 153 12.34 6.79 1.49
N PRO A 154 13.04 7.31 2.52
CA PRO A 154 12.91 6.83 3.89
C PRO A 154 11.44 6.92 4.35
N GLY A 155 10.87 5.79 4.77
CA GLY A 155 9.44 5.70 5.08
C GLY A 155 8.60 5.03 3.98
N GLY A 156 9.12 4.89 2.77
CA GLY A 156 8.47 4.13 1.68
C GLY A 156 7.15 4.72 1.19
N VAL A 157 6.47 3.99 0.31
CA VAL A 157 5.04 4.16 0.04
C VAL A 157 4.30 3.50 1.19
N GLY A 158 3.80 4.30 1.98
CA GLY A 158 3.01 4.05 3.13
C GLY A 158 3.00 5.36 3.88
N THR A 159 1.86 5.89 4.17
CA THR A 159 1.71 6.51 5.45
C THR A 159 2.21 5.45 6.40
N THR A 160 3.32 5.69 7.08
CA THR A 160 3.52 5.00 8.33
C THR A 160 2.28 5.31 9.13
N VAL A 161 1.35 4.35 9.15
CA VAL A 161 0.17 4.50 10.00
C VAL A 161 0.74 4.78 11.38
N SER A 162 0.38 5.91 11.97
CA SER A 162 1.04 6.32 13.21
C SER A 162 0.79 5.28 14.30
N ALA A 163 1.71 5.13 15.22
CA ALA A 163 1.54 4.26 16.39
C ALA A 163 0.21 4.51 17.13
N TYR A 164 -0.23 5.76 17.13
CA TYR A 164 -1.50 6.16 17.74
C TYR A 164 -2.72 5.58 17.00
N VAL A 165 -2.72 5.66 15.67
CA VAL A 165 -3.78 5.10 14.83
C VAL A 165 -3.81 3.57 14.94
N ILE A 166 -2.64 2.92 14.87
CA ILE A 166 -2.55 1.45 15.00
C ILE A 166 -3.07 1.02 16.37
N ALA A 167 -2.64 1.68 17.42
CA ALA A 167 -3.08 1.40 18.78
C ALA A 167 -4.60 1.56 18.93
N ALA A 168 -5.19 2.59 18.33
CA ALA A 168 -6.63 2.82 18.32
C ALA A 168 -7.40 1.67 17.64
N MET A 169 -6.93 1.22 16.46
CA MET A 169 -7.50 0.05 15.78
C MET A 169 -7.37 -1.21 16.62
N CYS A 170 -6.21 -1.46 17.22
CA CYS A 170 -5.98 -2.62 18.08
C CYS A 170 -6.88 -2.62 19.31
N GLY A 171 -7.14 -1.46 19.90
CA GLY A 171 -8.08 -1.33 21.00
C GLY A 171 -9.49 -1.77 20.63
N CYS A 172 -9.94 -1.44 19.42
CA CYS A 172 -11.20 -1.90 18.88
C CYS A 172 -11.17 -3.42 18.60
N PHE A 173 -10.19 -3.93 17.88
CA PHE A 173 -10.06 -5.36 17.57
C PHE A 173 -9.91 -6.24 18.81
N LYS A 174 -9.30 -5.72 19.89
CA LYS A 174 -9.24 -6.46 21.15
C LYS A 174 -10.62 -6.80 21.69
N ARG A 175 -11.56 -5.87 21.60
CA ARG A 175 -12.92 -6.08 22.10
C ARG A 175 -13.72 -6.98 21.14
N GLU A 176 -13.49 -6.89 19.84
CA GLU A 176 -14.22 -7.69 18.84
C GLU A 176 -13.76 -9.15 18.82
N SER A 177 -12.47 -9.39 18.79
CA SER A 177 -11.91 -10.72 18.49
C SER A 177 -10.81 -11.19 19.46
N GLY A 178 -10.45 -10.37 20.46
CA GLY A 178 -9.21 -10.61 21.20
C GLY A 178 -7.97 -10.47 20.33
N VAL A 179 -8.09 -9.76 19.19
CA VAL A 179 -7.06 -9.65 18.13
C VAL A 179 -6.77 -11.02 17.47
N ASN A 180 -7.78 -11.88 17.38
CA ASN A 180 -7.64 -13.20 16.78
C ASN A 180 -8.27 -13.20 15.36
N PRO A 181 -7.48 -13.36 14.29
CA PRO A 181 -8.00 -13.37 12.94
C PRO A 181 -8.78 -14.65 12.57
N GLY A 182 -8.65 -15.74 13.33
CA GLY A 182 -9.33 -17.01 13.08
C GLY A 182 -10.58 -17.23 13.94
N ILE A 183 -11.16 -16.20 14.54
CA ILE A 183 -12.27 -16.35 15.47
C ILE A 183 -13.62 -16.00 14.84
N TRP A 184 -14.62 -16.84 15.13
CA TRP A 184 -16.03 -16.55 14.88
C TRP A 184 -16.68 -15.89 16.09
N GLU A 185 -17.64 -14.99 15.84
CA GLU A 185 -18.52 -14.45 16.88
C GLU A 185 -19.19 -15.59 17.67
N SER A 186 -19.30 -15.42 18.96
CA SER A 186 -19.92 -16.39 19.88
C SER A 186 -19.22 -17.75 20.01
N LEU A 187 -18.09 -17.93 19.34
CA LEU A 187 -17.25 -19.10 19.58
C LEU A 187 -16.25 -18.78 20.68
N ILE A 188 -16.21 -19.61 21.70
CA ILE A 188 -15.09 -19.67 22.62
C ILE A 188 -14.05 -20.57 21.92
N PRO A 189 -13.01 -20.04 21.28
CA PRO A 189 -12.13 -20.86 20.50
C PRO A 189 -11.32 -21.75 21.44
N THR A 190 -11.39 -23.02 21.19
CA THR A 190 -10.40 -23.95 21.69
C THR A 190 -9.23 -24.12 20.73
N THR A 191 -9.38 -23.60 19.50
CA THR A 191 -8.38 -23.63 18.42
C THR A 191 -8.47 -22.36 17.60
N TRP A 192 -7.36 -21.96 16.99
CA TRP A 192 -7.22 -20.74 16.21
C TRP A 192 -7.71 -20.83 14.78
N ASP A 193 -7.91 -22.02 14.27
CA ASP A 193 -8.12 -22.27 12.87
C ASP A 193 -9.55 -22.77 12.67
N HIS A 194 -10.46 -21.83 12.49
CA HIS A 194 -11.79 -22.16 12.01
C HIS A 194 -11.89 -21.78 10.55
N GLU A 195 -12.17 -22.78 9.70
CA GLU A 195 -12.50 -22.54 8.32
C GLU A 195 -13.73 -21.64 8.21
N TYR A 196 -13.75 -20.78 7.20
CA TYR A 196 -14.91 -19.96 6.88
C TYR A 196 -16.11 -20.87 6.62
N ASN A 197 -17.21 -20.64 7.32
CA ASN A 197 -18.47 -21.33 7.12
C ASN A 197 -19.50 -20.38 6.54
N TYR A 198 -19.95 -20.65 5.32
CA TYR A 198 -20.98 -19.89 4.62
C TYR A 198 -22.32 -19.80 5.36
N ASP A 199 -22.62 -20.78 6.19
CA ASP A 199 -23.84 -20.82 6.97
C ASP A 199 -23.75 -19.96 8.25
N GLY A 200 -22.59 -19.35 8.48
CA GLY A 200 -22.31 -18.54 9.66
C GLY A 200 -23.10 -17.24 9.67
N ILE A 201 -24.02 -17.15 10.61
CA ILE A 201 -24.62 -15.89 11.04
C ILE A 201 -23.70 -15.38 12.14
N GLY A 202 -22.98 -14.30 11.90
CA GLY A 202 -22.07 -13.72 12.88
C GLY A 202 -20.87 -13.06 12.24
N GLY A 203 -20.02 -12.50 13.09
CA GLY A 203 -18.77 -11.86 12.67
C GLY A 203 -17.63 -12.85 12.62
N TYR A 204 -16.66 -12.59 11.75
CA TYR A 204 -15.43 -13.37 11.62
C TYR A 204 -14.20 -12.48 11.60
N GLY A 205 -13.13 -12.98 12.21
CA GLY A 205 -11.81 -12.41 12.14
C GLY A 205 -11.59 -11.20 13.04
N LEU A 206 -10.52 -10.46 12.78
CA LEU A 206 -10.02 -9.34 13.60
C LEU A 206 -11.10 -8.32 13.94
N GLY A 207 -11.81 -7.86 12.95
CA GLY A 207 -12.84 -6.83 13.06
C GLY A 207 -14.26 -7.36 13.07
N GLN A 208 -14.44 -8.68 13.24
CA GLN A 208 -15.74 -9.33 13.26
C GLN A 208 -16.63 -8.92 12.05
N TRP A 209 -16.07 -9.01 10.84
CA TRP A 209 -16.83 -8.76 9.61
C TRP A 209 -18.09 -9.63 9.60
N THR A 210 -19.24 -9.01 9.46
CA THR A 210 -20.53 -9.68 9.64
C THR A 210 -21.35 -9.71 8.35
N ASN A 211 -22.05 -10.82 8.13
CA ASN A 211 -23.08 -10.95 7.10
C ASN A 211 -24.44 -10.60 7.71
N VAL A 212 -24.92 -9.39 7.50
CA VAL A 212 -26.20 -8.92 8.07
C VAL A 212 -27.34 -9.26 7.13
N GLY A 213 -28.19 -10.21 7.54
CA GLY A 213 -29.44 -10.53 6.83
C GLY A 213 -29.29 -11.14 5.44
N THR A 214 -28.07 -11.49 5.03
CA THR A 214 -27.74 -12.09 3.75
C THR A 214 -26.48 -12.92 3.88
N PRO A 215 -26.34 -14.06 3.18
CA PRO A 215 -25.09 -14.82 3.18
C PRO A 215 -23.93 -14.10 2.42
N TYR A 216 -24.20 -12.97 1.78
CA TYR A 216 -23.27 -12.23 0.95
C TYR A 216 -22.97 -10.83 1.51
N GLY A 217 -22.58 -10.76 2.79
CA GLY A 217 -22.21 -9.52 3.46
C GLY A 217 -20.69 -9.29 3.52
N ARG A 218 -20.27 -8.45 4.46
CA ARG A 218 -18.85 -8.09 4.64
C ARG A 218 -17.96 -9.30 4.94
N CYS A 219 -18.45 -10.28 5.70
CA CYS A 219 -17.72 -11.51 6.01
C CYS A 219 -17.49 -12.36 4.75
N TYR A 220 -18.49 -12.50 3.89
CA TYR A 220 -18.34 -13.19 2.59
C TYR A 220 -17.35 -12.46 1.69
N ASN A 221 -17.43 -11.15 1.62
CA ASN A 221 -16.51 -10.34 0.82
C ASN A 221 -15.06 -10.48 1.32
N LEU A 222 -14.85 -10.52 2.64
CA LEU A 222 -13.56 -10.83 3.24
C LEU A 222 -13.04 -12.17 2.73
N HIS A 223 -13.81 -13.25 2.89
CA HIS A 223 -13.42 -14.59 2.45
C HIS A 223 -13.03 -14.62 0.96
N VAL A 224 -13.91 -14.13 0.10
CA VAL A 224 -13.67 -14.13 -1.36
C VAL A 224 -12.40 -13.36 -1.70
N TRP A 225 -12.21 -12.21 -1.07
CA TRP A 225 -11.05 -11.38 -1.38
C TRP A 225 -9.75 -12.00 -0.87
N VAL A 226 -9.67 -12.42 0.40
CA VAL A 226 -8.43 -12.97 0.97
C VAL A 226 -8.01 -14.24 0.24
N THR A 227 -8.95 -15.16 -0.04
CA THR A 227 -8.64 -16.41 -0.74
C THR A 227 -8.24 -16.17 -2.19
N SER A 228 -8.88 -15.22 -2.87
CA SER A 228 -8.50 -14.82 -4.24
C SER A 228 -7.13 -14.14 -4.32
N ASN A 229 -6.64 -13.62 -3.20
CA ASN A 229 -5.31 -12.99 -3.09
C ASN A 229 -4.26 -13.91 -2.46
N GLY A 230 -4.57 -15.21 -2.29
CA GLY A 230 -3.62 -16.22 -1.81
C GLY A 230 -3.41 -16.25 -0.30
N TYR A 231 -4.28 -15.60 0.47
CA TYR A 231 -4.29 -15.69 1.93
C TYR A 231 -5.27 -16.77 2.41
N ALA A 232 -5.02 -17.33 3.57
CA ALA A 232 -6.04 -18.10 4.29
C ALA A 232 -7.04 -17.14 4.97
N ASP A 233 -8.26 -17.60 5.25
CA ASP A 233 -9.29 -16.80 5.93
C ASP A 233 -8.82 -16.24 7.29
N GLY A 234 -8.11 -17.07 8.06
CA GLY A 234 -7.55 -16.71 9.36
C GLY A 234 -6.20 -15.98 9.28
N ASP A 235 -5.74 -15.57 8.11
CA ASP A 235 -4.51 -14.80 7.97
C ASP A 235 -4.75 -13.32 8.32
N GLY A 236 -4.17 -12.88 9.43
CA GLY A 236 -4.32 -11.50 9.90
C GLY A 236 -3.78 -10.45 8.91
N ASN A 237 -2.74 -10.77 8.15
CA ASN A 237 -2.21 -9.89 7.10
C ASN A 237 -3.21 -9.75 5.96
N GLY A 238 -3.80 -10.87 5.54
CA GLY A 238 -4.86 -10.88 4.54
C GLY A 238 -6.07 -10.06 4.98
N GLN A 239 -6.48 -10.18 6.24
CA GLN A 239 -7.60 -9.42 6.79
C GLN A 239 -7.32 -7.91 6.90
N LEU A 240 -6.11 -7.52 7.29
CA LEU A 240 -5.71 -6.10 7.28
C LEU A 240 -5.62 -5.54 5.87
N ALA A 241 -5.10 -6.31 4.93
CA ALA A 241 -5.10 -5.92 3.52
C ALA A 241 -6.54 -5.78 2.97
N PHE A 242 -7.44 -6.66 3.37
CA PHE A 242 -8.87 -6.54 3.02
C PHE A 242 -9.53 -5.30 3.64
N LEU A 243 -9.26 -4.99 4.90
CA LEU A 243 -9.77 -3.78 5.55
C LEU A 243 -9.48 -2.53 4.71
N ILE A 244 -8.28 -2.45 4.18
CA ILE A 244 -7.85 -1.36 3.31
C ILE A 244 -8.54 -1.43 1.95
N HIS A 245 -8.62 -2.63 1.35
CA HIS A 245 -9.30 -2.85 0.08
C HIS A 245 -10.78 -2.50 0.16
N GLU A 246 -11.46 -2.94 1.21
CA GLU A 246 -12.85 -2.63 1.47
C GLU A 246 -13.07 -1.12 1.59
N ASN A 247 -12.10 -0.42 2.18
CA ASN A 247 -12.12 1.03 2.41
C ASN A 247 -13.46 1.51 3.01
N TYR A 248 -14.05 0.68 3.87
CA TYR A 248 -15.33 0.99 4.48
C TYR A 248 -15.17 2.11 5.51
N TRP A 249 -16.03 3.11 5.42
CA TRP A 249 -16.02 4.26 6.32
C TRP A 249 -17.35 5.01 6.30
N THR A 250 -17.92 5.23 7.46
CA THR A 250 -19.17 6.01 7.61
C THR A 250 -18.82 7.45 7.97
N ALA A 251 -18.52 8.27 6.98
CA ALA A 251 -18.07 9.64 7.18
C ALA A 251 -19.02 10.52 8.01
N SER A 252 -20.34 10.25 7.98
CA SER A 252 -21.33 10.97 8.80
C SER A 252 -21.15 10.76 10.31
N ASN A 253 -20.43 9.73 10.73
CA ASN A 253 -20.15 9.43 12.13
C ASN A 253 -18.78 9.99 12.58
N SER A 254 -18.02 10.58 11.67
CA SER A 254 -16.67 11.06 11.96
C SER A 254 -16.69 12.22 12.98
N ILE A 255 -15.87 12.06 14.00
CA ILE A 255 -15.62 13.04 15.07
C ILE A 255 -14.54 14.02 14.62
N LEU A 256 -13.55 13.52 13.87
CA LEU A 256 -12.39 14.26 13.40
C LEU A 256 -12.55 14.83 11.99
N GLY A 257 -13.69 14.57 11.33
CA GLY A 257 -13.98 15.07 9.99
C GLY A 257 -13.31 14.26 8.87
N TYR A 258 -12.86 13.04 9.13
CA TYR A 258 -12.30 12.17 8.10
C TYR A 258 -13.39 11.65 7.16
N ALA A 259 -13.16 11.79 5.86
CA ALA A 259 -14.11 11.36 4.84
C ALA A 259 -13.96 9.88 4.48
N THR A 260 -12.76 9.30 4.70
CA THR A 260 -12.41 7.93 4.31
C THR A 260 -11.55 7.24 5.36
N LEU A 261 -11.47 5.92 5.30
CA LEU A 261 -10.53 5.14 6.08
C LEU A 261 -9.07 5.58 5.81
N SER A 262 -8.76 5.93 4.57
CA SER A 262 -7.42 6.42 4.20
C SER A 262 -7.06 7.72 4.91
N ASP A 263 -8.02 8.65 5.11
CA ASP A 263 -7.79 9.86 5.89
C ASP A 263 -7.48 9.53 7.35
N PHE A 264 -8.23 8.60 7.93
CA PHE A 264 -7.99 8.10 9.29
C PHE A 264 -6.59 7.46 9.42
N LEU A 265 -6.23 6.56 8.51
CA LEU A 265 -4.93 5.89 8.50
C LEU A 265 -3.77 6.89 8.35
N SER A 266 -4.01 8.02 7.69
CA SER A 266 -3.05 9.12 7.50
C SER A 266 -3.06 10.14 8.63
N SER A 267 -3.83 9.91 9.69
CA SER A 267 -3.98 10.86 10.80
C SER A 267 -2.66 11.16 11.50
N THR A 268 -2.41 12.42 11.75
CA THR A 268 -1.30 12.92 12.58
C THR A 268 -1.72 13.20 14.02
N SER A 269 -2.96 12.89 14.39
CA SER A 269 -3.43 13.03 15.76
C SER A 269 -2.65 12.10 16.70
N THR A 270 -2.37 12.62 17.88
CA THR A 270 -1.75 11.88 18.99
C THR A 270 -2.75 11.54 20.09
N ASP A 271 -4.01 11.90 19.91
CA ASP A 271 -5.09 11.62 20.85
C ASP A 271 -5.67 10.22 20.58
N ILE A 272 -5.14 9.22 21.27
CA ILE A 272 -5.51 7.82 21.15
C ILE A 272 -7.00 7.61 21.45
N ASP A 273 -7.51 8.31 22.46
CA ASP A 273 -8.89 8.13 22.88
C ASP A 273 -9.86 8.61 21.83
N THR A 274 -9.60 9.76 21.23
CA THR A 274 -10.39 10.27 20.12
C THR A 274 -10.24 9.41 18.87
N LEU A 275 -9.02 8.95 18.53
CA LEU A 275 -8.81 8.05 17.40
C LEU A 275 -9.53 6.71 17.58
N THR A 276 -9.57 6.18 18.81
CA THR A 276 -10.32 4.94 19.12
C THR A 276 -11.83 5.15 18.94
N ALA A 277 -12.35 6.29 19.40
CA ALA A 277 -13.76 6.63 19.23
C ALA A 277 -14.12 6.85 17.74
N GLU A 278 -13.23 7.45 16.98
CA GLU A 278 -13.35 7.68 15.54
C GLU A 278 -13.46 6.36 14.77
N PHE A 279 -12.51 5.43 14.99
CA PHE A 279 -12.52 4.13 14.32
C PHE A 279 -13.76 3.30 14.69
N LEU A 280 -14.13 3.29 15.97
CA LEU A 280 -15.33 2.63 16.46
C LEU A 280 -16.61 3.18 15.81
N ALA A 281 -16.71 4.50 15.67
CA ALA A 281 -17.90 5.14 15.10
C ALA A 281 -18.00 4.95 13.59
N CYS A 282 -16.89 5.08 12.88
CA CYS A 282 -16.89 5.17 11.43
C CYS A 282 -16.68 3.83 10.73
N TRP A 283 -15.81 2.96 11.29
CA TRP A 283 -15.53 1.65 10.68
C TRP A 283 -16.39 0.53 11.27
N GLU A 284 -16.51 0.46 12.59
CA GLU A 284 -17.36 -0.56 13.23
C GLU A 284 -18.83 -0.19 13.23
N GLY A 285 -19.15 1.10 13.13
CA GLY A 285 -20.54 1.59 13.04
C GLY A 285 -21.32 1.56 14.36
N VAL A 286 -20.64 1.41 15.49
CA VAL A 286 -21.25 1.25 16.82
C VAL A 286 -20.72 2.27 17.83
N PRO A 287 -20.94 3.58 17.60
CA PRO A 287 -20.37 4.63 18.42
C PRO A 287 -20.71 4.44 19.90
N GLY A 288 -19.71 4.57 20.76
CA GLY A 288 -19.86 4.47 22.23
C GLY A 288 -19.92 3.05 22.80
N ASN A 289 -20.00 2.01 21.98
CA ASN A 289 -20.05 0.64 22.48
C ASN A 289 -18.73 0.24 23.14
N ALA A 290 -18.74 -0.04 24.46
CA ALA A 290 -17.59 -0.40 25.28
C ALA A 290 -16.39 0.55 25.07
N LEU A 291 -16.63 1.83 24.79
CA LEU A 291 -15.60 2.79 24.38
C LEU A 291 -14.47 2.91 25.41
N ALA A 292 -14.79 2.96 26.69
CA ALA A 292 -13.76 3.10 27.74
C ALA A 292 -12.78 1.89 27.76
N GLU A 293 -13.31 0.67 27.59
CA GLU A 293 -12.49 -0.55 27.52
C GLU A 293 -11.59 -0.56 26.29
N ARG A 294 -12.11 -0.10 25.15
CA ARG A 294 -11.36 -0.01 23.89
C ARG A 294 -10.24 1.04 23.99
N GLN A 295 -10.52 2.18 24.59
CA GLN A 295 -9.54 3.24 24.82
C GLN A 295 -8.44 2.80 25.80
N GLU A 296 -8.79 2.10 26.89
CA GLU A 296 -7.81 1.53 27.80
C GLU A 296 -6.90 0.54 27.09
N ALA A 297 -7.47 -0.36 26.30
CA ALA A 297 -6.70 -1.29 25.49
C ALA A 297 -5.80 -0.57 24.47
N ALA A 298 -6.32 0.45 23.80
CA ALA A 298 -5.55 1.22 22.82
C ALA A 298 -4.32 1.91 23.47
N ARG A 299 -4.48 2.49 24.65
CA ARG A 299 -3.36 3.08 25.39
C ARG A 299 -2.30 2.05 25.78
N ALA A 300 -2.72 0.85 26.21
CA ALA A 300 -1.80 -0.24 26.52
C ALA A 300 -1.01 -0.68 25.27
N PHE A 301 -1.69 -0.79 24.11
CA PHE A 301 -1.03 -1.11 22.85
C PHE A 301 -0.05 -0.03 22.41
N TYR A 302 -0.42 1.23 22.53
CA TYR A 302 0.49 2.33 22.21
C TYR A 302 1.79 2.25 23.02
N SER A 303 1.69 2.05 24.33
CA SER A 303 2.88 1.93 25.19
C SER A 303 3.81 0.82 24.72
N TYR A 304 3.24 -0.34 24.39
CA TYR A 304 4.02 -1.44 23.89
C TYR A 304 4.67 -1.15 22.51
N ILE A 305 3.92 -0.59 21.59
CA ILE A 305 4.42 -0.22 20.25
C ILE A 305 5.58 0.77 20.40
N ASP A 306 5.45 1.77 21.25
CA ASP A 306 6.47 2.81 21.46
C ASP A 306 7.76 2.24 22.04
N GLU A 307 7.66 1.27 22.95
CA GLU A 307 8.80 0.57 23.54
C GLU A 307 9.56 -0.31 22.54
N HIS A 308 8.85 -0.93 21.56
CA HIS A 308 9.41 -1.95 20.68
C HIS A 308 9.60 -1.50 19.23
N LYS A 309 9.26 -0.27 18.88
CA LYS A 309 9.27 0.24 17.49
C LYS A 309 10.63 0.17 16.77
N THR A 310 11.71 0.01 17.51
CA THR A 310 13.07 -0.10 16.96
C THR A 310 13.56 -1.53 16.81
N GLU A 311 12.74 -2.52 17.19
CA GLU A 311 13.11 -3.91 17.06
C GLU A 311 13.15 -4.34 15.57
N PRO A 312 14.05 -5.26 15.21
CA PRO A 312 14.14 -5.71 13.83
C PRO A 312 12.87 -6.46 13.40
N SER A 313 12.51 -6.32 12.13
CA SER A 313 11.30 -6.88 11.52
C SER A 313 11.12 -8.39 11.73
N SER A 314 12.21 -9.12 11.93
CA SER A 314 12.17 -10.56 12.20
C SER A 314 11.46 -10.93 13.52
N ASN A 315 11.36 -9.99 14.45
CA ASN A 315 10.68 -10.20 15.73
C ASN A 315 9.16 -10.01 15.63
N TRP A 316 8.70 -9.50 14.50
CA TRP A 316 7.35 -9.06 14.28
C TRP A 316 6.75 -9.86 13.13
N ASN A 317 6.29 -11.06 13.41
CA ASN A 317 5.81 -11.94 12.35
C ASN A 317 4.58 -12.71 12.81
N TRP A 318 3.52 -12.70 11.99
CA TRP A 318 2.37 -13.61 12.09
C TRP A 318 2.77 -15.07 11.85
N THR A 319 4.04 -15.42 11.89
CA THR A 319 4.42 -16.80 11.66
C THR A 319 3.75 -17.71 12.66
N SER A 320 2.91 -18.39 12.11
CA SER A 320 2.03 -19.47 12.45
C SER A 320 2.36 -20.34 13.69
N GLY A 321 3.59 -20.50 14.07
CA GLY A 321 3.94 -21.46 15.10
C GLY A 321 3.58 -21.02 16.54
N ASN A 322 3.65 -19.74 16.84
CA ASN A 322 3.48 -19.24 18.21
C ASN A 322 2.05 -18.74 18.49
N PHE A 323 1.33 -18.36 17.47
CA PHE A 323 -0.06 -17.95 17.58
C PHE A 323 -0.98 -19.11 17.97
N TYR A 324 -0.73 -20.28 17.40
CA TYR A 324 -1.54 -21.47 17.61
C TYR A 324 -1.53 -22.02 19.03
N LEU A 325 -0.66 -21.56 19.89
CA LEU A 325 -0.45 -22.23 21.17
C LEU A 325 -1.10 -21.55 22.37
N GLY A 326 -1.83 -20.46 22.18
CA GLY A 326 -2.54 -19.80 23.27
C GLY A 326 -1.63 -19.21 24.37
N TYR A 327 -0.32 -19.11 24.09
CA TYR A 327 0.67 -18.68 25.05
C TYR A 327 1.00 -17.20 25.00
N LEU A 328 0.54 -16.50 23.96
CA LEU A 328 0.79 -15.07 23.82
C LEU A 328 -0.28 -14.31 24.61
N SER A 329 0.15 -13.33 25.38
CA SER A 329 -0.77 -12.38 25.99
C SER A 329 -1.48 -11.57 24.89
N ASN A 330 -2.64 -11.00 25.20
CA ASN A 330 -3.36 -10.13 24.24
C ASN A 330 -2.48 -8.98 23.74
N GLU A 331 -1.53 -8.53 24.54
CA GLU A 331 -0.54 -7.51 24.16
C GLU A 331 0.42 -8.01 23.08
N GLN A 332 0.87 -9.26 23.18
CA GLN A 332 1.76 -9.87 22.18
C GLN A 332 1.07 -10.06 20.82
N TYR A 333 -0.24 -10.30 20.79
CA TYR A 333 -1.02 -10.36 19.56
C TYR A 333 -1.12 -9.01 18.85
N ALA A 334 -1.39 -7.97 19.61
CA ALA A 334 -1.45 -6.63 19.06
C ALA A 334 -0.11 -6.18 18.48
N ASN A 335 0.99 -6.62 19.09
CA ASN A 335 2.33 -6.32 18.63
C ASN A 335 2.60 -6.84 17.23
N VAL A 336 2.15 -8.04 16.95
CA VAL A 336 2.35 -8.67 15.64
C VAL A 336 1.58 -7.92 14.55
N MET A 337 0.34 -7.50 14.83
CA MET A 337 -0.42 -6.65 13.91
C MET A 337 0.25 -5.32 13.63
N CYS A 338 0.66 -4.64 14.70
CA CYS A 338 1.29 -3.34 14.60
C CYS A 338 2.60 -3.40 13.83
N ALA A 339 3.34 -4.47 14.00
CA ALA A 339 4.58 -4.69 13.29
C ALA A 339 4.40 -4.76 11.78
N TYR A 340 3.40 -5.47 11.31
CA TYR A 340 3.13 -5.52 9.87
C TYR A 340 2.96 -4.12 9.29
N TRP A 341 2.17 -3.28 9.96
CA TRP A 341 1.94 -1.91 9.53
C TRP A 341 3.16 -1.01 9.68
N PHE A 342 3.92 -1.17 10.76
CA PHE A 342 5.11 -0.36 11.02
C PHE A 342 6.27 -0.67 10.08
N LEU A 343 6.47 -1.93 9.77
CA LEU A 343 7.67 -2.39 9.11
C LEU A 343 7.54 -2.52 7.61
N ASN A 344 6.32 -2.79 7.14
CA ASN A 344 6.08 -2.95 5.70
C ASN A 344 5.51 -1.68 5.07
N GLY A 345 5.21 -0.66 5.87
CA GLY A 345 4.42 0.48 5.40
C GLY A 345 3.04 0.03 4.91
N TYR A 346 2.11 0.95 4.82
CA TYR A 346 0.86 0.72 4.12
C TYR A 346 1.15 0.56 2.63
N VAL A 347 1.12 -0.64 2.15
CA VAL A 347 1.05 -0.91 0.72
C VAL A 347 -0.45 -0.97 0.39
N PRO A 348 -0.99 -0.02 -0.39
CA PRO A 348 -2.34 -0.16 -0.89
C PRO A 348 -2.42 -1.53 -1.55
N PRO A 349 -3.47 -2.34 -1.30
CA PRO A 349 -3.63 -3.59 -2.02
C PRO A 349 -3.58 -3.24 -3.50
N GLY A 350 -2.64 -3.85 -4.20
CA GLY A 350 -2.70 -3.85 -5.65
C GLY A 350 -4.10 -4.32 -6.03
N PRO A 351 -4.65 -3.90 -7.16
CA PRO A 351 -5.90 -4.43 -7.63
C PRO A 351 -5.83 -5.95 -7.55
N GLY A 352 -6.79 -6.56 -6.84
CA GLY A 352 -6.84 -8.00 -6.63
C GLY A 352 -6.74 -8.77 -7.95
N PRO A 353 -6.44 -10.08 -7.96
CA PRO A 353 -6.23 -10.87 -9.18
C PRO A 353 -7.36 -10.77 -10.21
N GLY A 354 -8.59 -10.41 -9.80
CA GLY A 354 -9.71 -10.10 -10.70
C GLY A 354 -9.72 -8.65 -11.19
N SER A 355 -8.93 -7.79 -10.60
CA SER A 355 -8.64 -6.41 -10.98
C SER A 355 -7.15 -6.25 -11.35
N GLU A 356 -6.46 -7.34 -11.72
CA GLU A 356 -5.20 -7.13 -12.42
C GLU A 356 -5.49 -6.05 -13.47
N PRO A 357 -4.73 -4.96 -13.51
CA PRO A 357 -4.85 -4.02 -14.61
C PRO A 357 -4.87 -4.90 -15.82
N LYS A 358 -5.96 -4.85 -16.60
CA LYS A 358 -6.18 -5.75 -17.76
C LYS A 358 -4.82 -5.94 -18.35
N LYS A 359 -4.24 -7.16 -18.34
CA LYS A 359 -2.86 -7.41 -18.75
C LYS A 359 -2.72 -6.75 -20.10
N ARG A 360 -2.46 -5.45 -20.08
CA ARG A 360 -2.11 -4.71 -21.25
C ARG A 360 -0.77 -5.32 -21.58
N LYS A 361 -0.68 -6.02 -22.69
CA LYS A 361 0.53 -6.68 -23.17
C LYS A 361 1.55 -5.60 -23.54
N GLY A 362 1.96 -4.80 -22.55
CA GLY A 362 3.08 -3.90 -22.67
C GLY A 362 4.32 -4.73 -22.96
N LEU A 363 5.11 -4.26 -23.91
CA LEU A 363 6.39 -4.90 -24.18
C LEU A 363 7.25 -4.75 -22.91
N PRO A 364 7.91 -5.82 -22.44
CA PRO A 364 8.93 -5.72 -21.40
C PRO A 364 9.94 -4.63 -21.77
N ILE A 365 10.47 -3.92 -20.77
CA ILE A 365 11.43 -2.81 -20.97
C ILE A 365 12.57 -3.17 -21.93
N TRP A 366 13.06 -4.41 -21.88
CA TRP A 366 14.09 -4.91 -22.78
C TRP A 366 13.64 -5.01 -24.25
N MET A 367 12.34 -5.16 -24.52
CA MET A 367 11.81 -5.09 -25.89
C MET A 367 11.67 -3.65 -26.38
N MET A 368 11.27 -2.72 -25.52
CA MET A 368 11.22 -1.30 -25.84
C MET A 368 12.60 -0.77 -26.23
N ILE A 369 13.62 -1.14 -25.48
CA ILE A 369 15.00 -0.76 -25.73
C ILE A 369 15.52 -1.27 -27.08
N ARG A 370 14.99 -2.39 -27.60
CA ARG A 370 15.32 -2.86 -28.98
C ARG A 370 14.72 -2.01 -30.10
N TYR A 371 13.63 -1.27 -29.84
CA TYR A 371 13.04 -0.39 -30.86
C TYR A 371 13.78 0.92 -31.04
N TYR A 372 14.50 1.41 -30.01
CA TYR A 372 15.33 2.63 -30.11
C TYR A 372 16.67 2.41 -30.81
N ASN A 373 17.07 1.17 -31.10
CA ASN A 373 18.32 0.80 -31.75
C ASN A 373 18.15 0.43 -33.24
N LYS A 374 17.06 0.82 -33.88
CA LYS A 374 16.85 0.77 -35.33
C LYS A 374 16.62 2.19 -35.86
#